data_fe0d3860c63751bcbe63f4eedc1049f4
#
_entry.id   fe0d3860c63751bcbe63f4eedc1049f4
#
_cell.length_a   1.000
_cell.length_b   1.000
_cell.length_c   1.000
_cell.angle_alpha   90.00
_cell.angle_beta   90.00
_cell.angle_gamma   90.00
#
_symmetry.space_group_name_H-M   'P 1'
#
loop_
_entity.id
_entity.type
_entity.pdbx_description
1 polymer ?
#
loop_
_entity_poly.entity_id
_entity_poly.type
_entity_poly.pdbx_seq_one_letter_code
_entity_poly.pdbx_strand_id
1 'polypeptide(L)'
;SMTVRKGNTTIKNLRNMAKKSGQKVVIKYLKSSDEKMKNWANPRHKSGKRLYREIRSGRWDYIIFQEQTKAATKQSFVRASEKLGSYIHSKSPRTQIIYNCTWAYKKGKKISGKYYSFNTMQKVMNKNYQSAASKSGGSVCWSGKAFALYRKSKGKKKNLYIKDNNHASKYGWYLNACCLYRSIFGKSAAGIKYYGGIGKNLAKKLQKVADKAMN
;
A
#
# COMPACT_ATOMS: atom_id res chain seq x y z
N SER A 1 5.51 -3.72 8.18
CA SER A 1 4.88 -3.02 9.32
C SER A 1 3.82 -1.99 8.90
N MET A 2 3.91 -1.42 7.70
CA MET A 2 2.93 -0.42 7.22
C MET A 2 1.55 -1.03 6.96
N THR A 3 1.49 -2.26 6.46
CA THR A 3 0.25 -2.95 6.08
C THR A 3 -0.13 -4.08 7.03
N VAL A 4 0.86 -4.73 7.64
CA VAL A 4 0.65 -5.89 8.53
C VAL A 4 1.28 -5.62 9.89
N ARG A 5 0.44 -5.54 10.92
CA ARG A 5 0.83 -5.42 12.32
C ARG A 5 -0.10 -6.26 13.19
N LYS A 6 0.33 -6.66 14.40
CA LYS A 6 -0.51 -7.43 15.35
C LYS A 6 -1.82 -6.67 15.62
N GLY A 7 -2.95 -7.35 15.51
CA GLY A 7 -4.28 -6.78 15.75
C GLY A 7 -5.00 -6.27 14.49
N ASN A 8 -5.56 -5.09 14.55
CA ASN A 8 -6.38 -4.50 13.48
C ASN A 8 -5.52 -3.98 12.32
N THR A 9 -5.22 -4.83 11.37
CA THR A 9 -4.35 -4.56 10.23
C THR A 9 -5.15 -4.22 8.97
N THR A 10 -4.49 -3.62 7.97
CA THR A 10 -5.06 -3.41 6.63
C THR A 10 -5.60 -4.72 6.03
N ILE A 11 -4.88 -5.83 6.19
CA ILE A 11 -5.28 -7.15 5.65
C ILE A 11 -6.60 -7.62 6.28
N LYS A 12 -6.76 -7.50 7.61
CA LYS A 12 -8.01 -7.85 8.29
C LYS A 12 -9.18 -7.00 7.78
N ASN A 13 -8.98 -5.69 7.66
CA ASN A 13 -10.00 -4.79 7.14
C ASN A 13 -10.37 -5.14 5.69
N LEU A 14 -9.39 -5.38 4.82
CA LEU A 14 -9.61 -5.76 3.42
C LEU A 14 -10.42 -7.06 3.29
N ARG A 15 -10.08 -8.11 4.05
CA ARG A 15 -10.84 -9.37 4.07
C ARG A 15 -12.29 -9.17 4.48
N ASN A 16 -12.51 -8.38 5.53
CA ASN A 16 -13.86 -8.12 6.03
C ASN A 16 -14.67 -7.22 5.08
N MET A 17 -14.04 -6.25 4.42
CA MET A 17 -14.68 -5.45 3.37
C MET A 17 -15.08 -6.33 2.19
N ALA A 18 -14.18 -7.18 1.70
CA ALA A 18 -14.46 -8.13 0.63
C ALA A 18 -15.66 -9.04 1.00
N LYS A 19 -15.62 -9.67 2.17
CA LYS A 19 -16.73 -10.52 2.65
C LYS A 19 -18.07 -9.76 2.70
N LYS A 20 -18.08 -8.52 3.23
CA LYS A 20 -19.30 -7.71 3.34
C LYS A 20 -19.82 -7.18 2.01
N SER A 21 -19.03 -7.20 0.96
CA SER A 21 -19.40 -6.83 -0.41
C SER A 21 -19.59 -8.02 -1.35
N GLY A 22 -19.68 -9.25 -0.80
CA GLY A 22 -19.88 -10.47 -1.58
C GLY A 22 -18.66 -10.93 -2.39
N GLN A 23 -17.45 -10.37 -2.12
CA GLN A 23 -16.23 -10.76 -2.80
C GLN A 23 -15.48 -11.85 -2.01
N LYS A 24 -15.04 -12.89 -2.69
CA LYS A 24 -14.13 -13.89 -2.12
C LYS A 24 -12.68 -13.45 -2.32
N VAL A 25 -11.84 -13.56 -1.29
CA VAL A 25 -10.41 -13.25 -1.37
C VAL A 25 -9.58 -14.15 -0.47
N VAL A 26 -8.54 -14.72 -1.04
CA VAL A 26 -7.49 -15.44 -0.32
C VAL A 26 -6.24 -14.57 -0.31
N ILE A 27 -5.74 -14.22 0.86
CA ILE A 27 -4.58 -13.33 1.01
C ILE A 27 -3.47 -14.07 1.73
N LYS A 28 -2.36 -14.27 1.03
CA LYS A 28 -1.06 -14.64 1.61
C LYS A 28 -0.18 -13.40 1.69
N TYR A 29 0.64 -13.28 2.69
CA TYR A 29 1.57 -12.16 2.81
C TYR A 29 2.95 -12.60 3.25
N LEU A 30 3.96 -11.97 2.67
CA LEU A 30 5.33 -12.04 3.10
C LEU A 30 5.67 -10.73 3.83
N LYS A 31 6.32 -10.85 4.98
CA LYS A 31 6.80 -9.70 5.75
C LYS A 31 8.23 -9.90 6.21
N SER A 32 8.97 -8.81 6.24
CA SER A 32 10.25 -8.68 6.92
C SER A 32 10.35 -7.27 7.49
N SER A 33 10.94 -7.12 8.68
CA SER A 33 11.08 -5.82 9.32
C SER A 33 12.09 -4.98 8.54
N ASP A 34 11.73 -3.72 8.28
CA ASP A 34 12.54 -2.69 7.61
C ASP A 34 13.16 -3.12 6.25
N GLU A 35 12.56 -4.10 5.59
CA GLU A 35 13.05 -4.67 4.34
C GLU A 35 12.74 -3.78 3.14
N LYS A 36 13.71 -3.66 2.23
CA LYS A 36 13.63 -2.84 1.02
C LYS A 36 13.32 -3.70 -0.21
N MET A 37 12.63 -3.13 -1.17
CA MET A 37 12.28 -3.82 -2.42
C MET A 37 13.50 -4.42 -3.13
N LYS A 38 14.66 -3.74 -3.11
CA LYS A 38 15.91 -4.26 -3.69
C LYS A 38 16.32 -5.64 -3.15
N ASN A 39 16.04 -5.90 -1.87
CA ASN A 39 16.34 -7.19 -1.25
C ASN A 39 15.32 -8.27 -1.64
N TRP A 40 14.06 -7.89 -1.78
CA TRP A 40 13.01 -8.75 -2.34
C TRP A 40 13.26 -9.10 -3.81
N ALA A 41 13.83 -8.17 -4.59
CA ALA A 41 14.20 -8.37 -5.99
C ALA A 41 15.53 -9.14 -6.19
N ASN A 42 16.25 -9.46 -5.12
CA ASN A 42 17.49 -10.26 -5.18
C ASN A 42 17.18 -11.73 -4.85
N PRO A 43 17.24 -12.66 -5.83
CA PRO A 43 16.95 -14.07 -5.60
C PRO A 43 17.91 -14.77 -4.63
N ARG A 44 19.12 -14.20 -4.40
CA ARG A 44 20.09 -14.72 -3.42
C ARG A 44 19.82 -14.24 -2.00
N HIS A 45 19.08 -13.14 -1.82
CA HIS A 45 18.74 -12.60 -0.51
C HIS A 45 17.63 -13.45 0.14
N LYS A 46 17.64 -13.60 1.48
CA LYS A 46 16.63 -14.38 2.23
C LYS A 46 15.19 -14.02 1.87
N SER A 47 14.88 -12.72 1.82
CA SER A 47 13.55 -12.23 1.46
C SER A 47 13.22 -12.52 -0.01
N GLY A 48 14.18 -12.34 -0.91
CA GLY A 48 14.03 -12.66 -2.32
C GLY A 48 13.77 -14.13 -2.56
N LYS A 49 14.57 -15.05 -1.98
CA LYS A 49 14.33 -16.51 -2.07
C LYS A 49 12.88 -16.87 -1.74
N ARG A 50 12.32 -16.28 -0.67
CA ARG A 50 10.92 -16.51 -0.28
C ARG A 50 9.94 -15.99 -1.33
N LEU A 51 10.13 -14.76 -1.81
CA LEU A 51 9.25 -14.15 -2.81
C LEU A 51 9.26 -14.93 -4.13
N TYR A 52 10.44 -15.25 -4.65
CA TYR A 52 10.60 -15.98 -5.91
C TYR A 52 9.98 -17.39 -5.83
N ARG A 53 10.06 -18.05 -4.68
CA ARG A 53 9.38 -19.34 -4.44
C ARG A 53 7.86 -19.18 -4.50
N GLU A 54 7.30 -18.15 -3.85
CA GLU A 54 5.86 -17.88 -3.87
C GLU A 54 5.34 -17.55 -5.28
N ILE A 55 6.10 -16.76 -6.06
CA ILE A 55 5.73 -16.46 -7.45
C ILE A 55 5.66 -17.74 -8.28
N ARG A 56 6.61 -18.67 -8.10
CA ARG A 56 6.63 -19.93 -8.85
C ARG A 56 5.58 -20.94 -8.43
N SER A 57 5.22 -20.99 -7.15
CA SER A 57 4.34 -22.01 -6.59
C SER A 57 2.86 -21.63 -6.56
N GLY A 58 2.52 -20.36 -6.77
CA GLY A 58 1.17 -19.85 -6.63
C GLY A 58 0.55 -19.40 -7.95
N ARG A 59 -0.77 -19.55 -8.05
CA ARG A 59 -1.60 -18.89 -9.07
C ARG A 59 -2.23 -17.66 -8.42
N TRP A 60 -1.62 -16.50 -8.65
CA TRP A 60 -2.01 -15.24 -8.05
C TRP A 60 -2.73 -14.38 -9.08
N ASP A 61 -3.93 -13.91 -8.76
CA ASP A 61 -4.60 -12.88 -9.56
C ASP A 61 -3.85 -11.54 -9.41
N TYR A 62 -3.37 -11.27 -8.18
CA TYR A 62 -2.68 -10.02 -7.85
C TYR A 62 -1.44 -10.29 -7.00
N ILE A 63 -0.37 -9.55 -7.28
CA ILE A 63 0.76 -9.38 -6.37
C ILE A 63 0.84 -7.91 -5.97
N ILE A 64 0.80 -7.64 -4.64
CA ILE A 64 0.82 -6.28 -4.11
C ILE A 64 2.16 -6.00 -3.47
N PHE A 65 2.87 -5.04 -4.01
CA PHE A 65 4.13 -4.56 -3.48
C PHE A 65 3.99 -3.27 -2.70
N GLN A 66 4.84 -3.12 -1.69
CA GLN A 66 4.94 -1.93 -0.89
C GLN A 66 6.39 -1.72 -0.45
N GLU A 67 6.96 -0.57 -0.77
CA GLU A 67 8.32 -0.22 -0.36
C GLU A 67 8.35 0.37 1.07
N GLN A 68 9.49 0.24 1.73
CA GLN A 68 9.80 0.94 2.97
C GLN A 68 9.79 2.46 2.72
N THR A 69 9.14 3.24 3.61
CA THR A 69 8.82 4.66 3.36
C THR A 69 10.03 5.51 2.94
N LYS A 70 11.21 5.36 3.60
CA LYS A 70 12.41 6.09 3.21
C LYS A 70 12.97 5.62 1.86
N ALA A 71 12.94 4.32 1.59
CA ALA A 71 13.46 3.75 0.35
C ALA A 71 12.57 4.08 -0.85
N ALA A 72 11.28 4.34 -0.64
CA ALA A 72 10.36 4.78 -1.68
C ALA A 72 10.75 6.14 -2.32
N THR A 73 11.63 6.92 -1.67
CA THR A 73 12.18 8.15 -2.26
C THR A 73 13.40 7.90 -3.17
N LYS A 74 13.86 6.66 -3.31
CA LYS A 74 15.11 6.32 -4.02
C LYS A 74 14.85 5.57 -5.33
N GLN A 75 15.69 5.81 -6.35
CA GLN A 75 15.62 5.13 -7.65
C GLN A 75 15.88 3.61 -7.56
N SER A 76 16.56 3.14 -6.50
CA SER A 76 16.75 1.70 -6.26
C SER A 76 15.41 0.95 -6.10
N PHE A 77 14.35 1.61 -5.64
CA PHE A 77 12.99 1.06 -5.60
C PHE A 77 12.47 0.81 -7.02
N VAL A 78 12.58 1.80 -7.91
CA VAL A 78 12.10 1.70 -9.29
C VAL A 78 12.81 0.57 -10.04
N ARG A 79 14.16 0.50 -9.96
CA ARG A 79 14.93 -0.59 -10.60
C ARG A 79 14.58 -1.98 -10.05
N ALA A 80 14.37 -2.08 -8.75
CA ALA A 80 13.95 -3.35 -8.13
C ALA A 80 12.56 -3.78 -8.59
N SER A 81 11.65 -2.83 -8.76
CA SER A 81 10.29 -3.08 -9.25
C SER A 81 10.28 -3.56 -10.70
N GLU A 82 11.06 -2.95 -11.58
CA GLU A 82 11.25 -3.35 -12.96
C GLU A 82 11.74 -4.80 -13.07
N LYS A 83 12.78 -5.16 -12.30
CA LYS A 83 13.30 -6.54 -12.23
C LYS A 83 12.24 -7.55 -11.77
N LEU A 84 11.46 -7.21 -10.74
CA LEU A 84 10.39 -8.08 -10.25
C LEU A 84 9.25 -8.19 -11.26
N GLY A 85 8.89 -7.10 -11.94
CA GLY A 85 7.87 -7.10 -12.99
C GLY A 85 8.23 -8.07 -14.11
N SER A 86 9.43 -7.95 -14.66
CA SER A 86 9.93 -8.87 -15.71
C SER A 86 9.87 -10.33 -15.28
N TYR A 87 10.28 -10.62 -14.03
CA TYR A 87 10.23 -11.99 -13.51
C TYR A 87 8.79 -12.50 -13.33
N ILE A 88 7.87 -11.67 -12.81
CA ILE A 88 6.47 -12.04 -12.63
C ILE A 88 5.83 -12.33 -13.99
N HIS A 89 6.01 -11.45 -14.97
CA HIS A 89 5.46 -11.66 -16.30
C HIS A 89 5.97 -12.94 -16.98
N SER A 90 7.26 -13.29 -16.77
CA SER A 90 7.83 -14.52 -17.32
C SER A 90 7.29 -15.80 -16.65
N LYS A 91 6.88 -15.75 -15.36
CA LYS A 91 6.44 -16.93 -14.59
C LYS A 91 4.94 -16.99 -14.34
N SER A 92 4.27 -15.86 -14.36
CA SER A 92 2.84 -15.72 -14.06
C SER A 92 2.23 -14.57 -14.90
N PRO A 93 2.16 -14.70 -16.23
CA PRO A 93 1.81 -13.58 -17.14
C PRO A 93 0.41 -13.01 -16.91
N ARG A 94 -0.51 -13.77 -16.31
CA ARG A 94 -1.86 -13.30 -15.95
C ARG A 94 -1.93 -12.56 -14.62
N THR A 95 -0.86 -12.59 -13.82
CA THR A 95 -0.84 -11.92 -12.52
C THR A 95 -0.72 -10.40 -12.68
N GLN A 96 -1.65 -9.67 -12.12
CA GLN A 96 -1.61 -8.21 -12.08
C GLN A 96 -0.74 -7.71 -10.92
N ILE A 97 0.07 -6.69 -11.19
CA ILE A 97 0.97 -6.09 -10.20
C ILE A 97 0.37 -4.79 -9.70
N ILE A 98 0.22 -4.65 -8.37
CA ILE A 98 -0.25 -3.42 -7.73
C ILE A 98 0.84 -2.92 -6.78
N TYR A 99 1.22 -1.65 -6.91
CA TYR A 99 2.11 -0.96 -5.98
C TYR A 99 1.29 -0.13 -4.99
N ASN A 100 1.22 -0.57 -3.74
CA ASN A 100 0.56 0.19 -2.68
C ASN A 100 1.43 1.38 -2.28
N CYS A 101 1.21 2.53 -2.93
CA CYS A 101 1.90 3.79 -2.62
C CYS A 101 1.57 4.23 -1.20
N THR A 102 2.50 4.02 -0.28
CA THR A 102 2.34 4.39 1.12
C THR A 102 2.40 5.90 1.33
N TRP A 103 2.19 6.32 2.56
CA TRP A 103 2.16 7.73 2.97
C TRP A 103 3.51 8.18 3.52
N ALA A 104 3.81 9.46 3.34
CA ALA A 104 4.99 10.10 3.89
C ALA A 104 4.92 10.22 5.43
N TYR A 105 6.04 10.47 6.08
CA TYR A 105 6.07 10.78 7.52
C TYR A 105 5.20 12.01 7.83
N LYS A 106 4.39 11.92 8.87
CA LYS A 106 3.43 12.98 9.25
C LYS A 106 4.09 14.36 9.44
N LYS A 107 5.27 14.38 10.08
CA LYS A 107 6.06 15.59 10.36
C LYS A 107 7.23 15.79 9.39
N GLY A 108 7.27 15.06 8.28
CA GLY A 108 8.44 15.02 7.43
C GLY A 108 9.58 14.18 8.02
N LYS A 109 10.70 14.11 7.32
CA LYS A 109 11.88 13.32 7.75
C LYS A 109 13.15 13.77 7.02
N LYS A 110 14.27 13.84 7.73
CA LYS A 110 15.61 13.94 7.12
C LYS A 110 16.05 12.59 6.57
N ILE A 111 16.42 12.52 5.29
CA ILE A 111 16.88 11.32 4.59
C ILE A 111 18.12 11.66 3.81
N SER A 112 19.24 11.00 4.08
CA SER A 112 20.54 11.24 3.42
C SER A 112 20.90 12.74 3.38
N GLY A 113 20.87 13.39 4.54
CA GLY A 113 21.20 14.81 4.70
C GLY A 113 20.10 15.80 4.35
N LYS A 114 19.16 15.46 3.47
CA LYS A 114 18.07 16.34 3.00
C LYS A 114 16.81 16.19 3.83
N TYR A 115 16.19 17.31 4.24
CA TYR A 115 14.87 17.30 4.88
C TYR A 115 13.76 17.26 3.83
N TYR A 116 12.81 16.38 4.03
CA TYR A 116 11.58 16.28 3.25
C TYR A 116 10.38 16.62 4.15
N SER A 117 9.63 17.68 3.81
CA SER A 117 8.30 17.88 4.39
C SER A 117 7.37 16.73 4.01
N PHE A 118 6.21 16.63 4.66
CA PHE A 118 5.20 15.65 4.24
C PHE A 118 4.85 15.75 2.75
N ASN A 119 4.58 16.97 2.27
CA ASN A 119 4.15 17.19 0.89
C ASN A 119 5.25 16.88 -0.12
N THR A 120 6.48 17.36 0.15
CA THR A 120 7.64 17.10 -0.73
C THR A 120 7.94 15.60 -0.79
N MET A 121 7.93 14.92 0.36
CA MET A 121 8.17 13.47 0.42
C MET A 121 7.10 12.70 -0.34
N GLN A 122 5.81 13.03 -0.13
CA GLN A 122 4.72 12.36 -0.81
C GLN A 122 4.77 12.56 -2.33
N LYS A 123 5.14 13.77 -2.79
CA LYS A 123 5.34 14.05 -4.22
C LYS A 123 6.42 13.17 -4.84
N VAL A 124 7.59 13.04 -4.18
CA VAL A 124 8.69 12.19 -4.64
C VAL A 124 8.27 10.71 -4.63
N MET A 125 7.62 10.26 -3.57
CA MET A 125 7.11 8.88 -3.49
C MET A 125 6.10 8.59 -4.60
N ASN A 126 5.14 9.47 -4.83
CA ASN A 126 4.15 9.30 -5.89
C ASN A 126 4.82 9.13 -7.27
N LYS A 127 5.82 9.99 -7.59
CA LYS A 127 6.60 9.88 -8.83
C LYS A 127 7.30 8.52 -8.95
N ASN A 128 7.97 8.07 -7.89
CA ASN A 128 8.69 6.80 -7.93
C ASN A 128 7.75 5.58 -7.99
N TYR A 129 6.60 5.62 -7.30
CA TYR A 129 5.59 4.56 -7.41
C TYR A 129 4.95 4.51 -8.80
N GLN A 130 4.70 5.66 -9.42
CA GLN A 130 4.24 5.72 -10.80
C GLN A 130 5.28 5.13 -11.76
N SER A 131 6.55 5.52 -11.61
CA SER A 131 7.64 4.98 -12.44
C SER A 131 7.84 3.47 -12.21
N ALA A 132 7.72 3.00 -10.97
CA ALA A 132 7.80 1.58 -10.65
C ALA A 132 6.67 0.78 -11.32
N ALA A 133 5.44 1.28 -11.27
CA ALA A 133 4.29 0.66 -11.92
C ALA A 133 4.46 0.64 -13.44
N SER A 134 4.78 1.78 -14.06
CA SER A 134 4.97 1.88 -15.50
C SER A 134 6.05 0.91 -16.01
N LYS A 135 7.23 0.89 -15.37
CA LYS A 135 8.35 0.03 -15.80
C LYS A 135 8.16 -1.46 -15.54
N SER A 136 7.25 -1.83 -14.66
CA SER A 136 6.95 -3.22 -14.31
C SER A 136 5.63 -3.73 -14.87
N GLY A 137 4.94 -2.97 -15.72
CA GLY A 137 3.61 -3.35 -16.23
C GLY A 137 2.53 -3.44 -15.14
N GLY A 138 2.67 -2.66 -14.07
CA GLY A 138 1.74 -2.67 -12.93
C GLY A 138 0.89 -1.41 -12.82
N SER A 139 0.10 -1.34 -11.75
CA SER A 139 -0.73 -0.19 -11.38
C SER A 139 -0.40 0.34 -9.98
N VAL A 140 -0.90 1.53 -9.64
CA VAL A 140 -0.65 2.15 -8.33
C VAL A 140 -1.93 2.25 -7.52
N CYS A 141 -1.90 1.70 -6.31
CA CYS A 141 -2.89 1.97 -5.26
C CYS A 141 -2.45 3.23 -4.49
N TRP A 142 -3.19 4.33 -4.64
CA TRP A 142 -2.82 5.66 -4.15
C TRP A 142 -3.11 5.92 -2.67
N SER A 143 -2.80 4.99 -1.76
CA SER A 143 -3.04 5.16 -0.32
C SER A 143 -2.40 6.42 0.26
N GLY A 144 -1.21 6.80 -0.21
CA GLY A 144 -0.54 8.05 0.20
C GLY A 144 -1.30 9.31 -0.23
N LYS A 145 -1.91 9.32 -1.45
CA LYS A 145 -2.82 10.40 -1.87
C LYS A 145 -4.05 10.46 -0.96
N ALA A 146 -4.64 9.32 -0.59
CA ALA A 146 -5.78 9.26 0.32
C ALA A 146 -5.44 9.84 1.70
N PHE A 147 -4.26 9.53 2.26
CA PHE A 147 -3.76 10.15 3.50
C PHE A 147 -3.63 11.67 3.35
N ALA A 148 -3.07 12.17 2.25
CA ALA A 148 -2.94 13.60 1.99
C ALA A 148 -4.31 14.29 1.88
N LEU A 149 -5.27 13.71 1.16
CA LEU A 149 -6.62 14.24 1.03
C LEU A 149 -7.34 14.30 2.38
N TYR A 150 -7.28 13.23 3.17
CA TYR A 150 -7.90 13.24 4.50
C TYR A 150 -7.27 14.29 5.42
N ARG A 151 -5.95 14.47 5.38
CA ARG A 151 -5.25 15.52 6.16
C ARG A 151 -5.72 16.93 5.80
N LYS A 152 -6.04 17.18 4.55
CA LYS A 152 -6.56 18.48 4.06
C LYS A 152 -8.07 18.66 4.28
N SER A 153 -8.83 17.60 4.58
CA SER A 153 -10.28 17.69 4.71
C SER A 153 -10.71 18.56 5.88
N LYS A 154 -11.87 19.23 5.75
CA LYS A 154 -12.47 20.08 6.82
C LYS A 154 -13.00 19.24 7.99
N GLY A 155 -13.17 19.88 9.15
CA GLY A 155 -13.77 19.34 10.38
C GLY A 155 -12.80 18.50 11.22
N LYS A 156 -13.30 18.03 12.39
CA LYS A 156 -12.52 17.21 13.33
C LYS A 156 -12.00 15.93 12.66
N LYS A 157 -10.72 15.66 12.82
CA LYS A 157 -10.01 14.52 12.21
C LYS A 157 -9.39 13.62 13.26
N LYS A 158 -9.55 12.32 13.07
CA LYS A 158 -8.77 11.31 13.81
C LYS A 158 -7.38 11.19 13.19
N ASN A 159 -6.37 10.99 14.03
CA ASN A 159 -5.00 10.84 13.54
C ASN A 159 -4.82 9.51 12.78
N LEU A 160 -4.45 9.58 11.50
CA LEU A 160 -4.15 8.39 10.70
C LEU A 160 -2.85 7.68 11.10
N TYR A 161 -2.02 8.31 11.93
CA TYR A 161 -0.73 7.81 12.38
C TYR A 161 -0.76 7.43 13.87
N ILE A 162 0.09 6.51 14.28
CA ILE A 162 0.43 6.31 15.69
C ILE A 162 1.48 7.34 16.15
N LYS A 163 1.95 7.24 17.40
CA LYS A 163 2.87 8.21 18.03
C LYS A 163 4.18 8.42 17.26
N ASP A 164 4.67 7.44 16.52
CA ASP A 164 5.92 7.51 15.75
C ASP A 164 5.83 8.36 14.46
N ASN A 165 4.67 8.90 14.13
CA ASN A 165 4.42 9.71 12.94
C ASN A 165 4.74 9.05 11.58
N ASN A 166 4.90 7.73 11.56
CA ASN A 166 5.19 6.91 10.40
C ASN A 166 4.17 5.82 10.18
N HIS A 167 3.98 4.94 11.17
CA HIS A 167 3.05 3.84 11.05
C HIS A 167 1.59 4.30 11.18
N ALA A 168 0.70 3.59 10.48
CA ALA A 168 -0.72 3.88 10.54
C ALA A 168 -1.35 3.52 11.89
N SER A 169 -2.31 4.32 12.31
CA SER A 169 -3.28 4.00 13.36
C SER A 169 -4.39 3.08 12.81
N LYS A 170 -5.32 2.65 13.65
CA LYS A 170 -6.50 1.91 13.21
C LYS A 170 -7.29 2.62 12.08
N TYR A 171 -7.32 3.93 12.10
CA TYR A 171 -7.97 4.76 11.08
C TYR A 171 -7.20 4.75 9.75
N GLY A 172 -5.87 4.84 9.82
CA GLY A 172 -5.01 4.75 8.64
C GLY A 172 -5.01 3.35 8.01
N TRP A 173 -5.04 2.27 8.81
CA TRP A 173 -5.19 0.92 8.27
C TRP A 173 -6.52 0.71 7.57
N TYR A 174 -7.60 1.27 8.12
CA TYR A 174 -8.90 1.20 7.48
C TYR A 174 -8.91 1.95 6.13
N LEU A 175 -8.38 3.18 6.10
CA LEU A 175 -8.25 3.95 4.85
C LEU A 175 -7.42 3.22 3.79
N ASN A 176 -6.28 2.64 4.18
CA ASN A 176 -5.44 1.85 3.27
C ASN A 176 -6.19 0.61 2.73
N ALA A 177 -7.01 -0.04 3.57
CA ALA A 177 -7.83 -1.17 3.14
C ALA A 177 -8.89 -0.74 2.11
N CYS A 178 -9.50 0.44 2.28
CA CYS A 178 -10.45 1.00 1.30
C CYS A 178 -9.76 1.24 -0.06
N CYS A 179 -8.53 1.79 -0.06
CA CYS A 179 -7.77 2.01 -1.29
C CYS A 179 -7.42 0.67 -1.98
N LEU A 180 -6.95 -0.32 -1.22
CA LEU A 180 -6.65 -1.64 -1.76
C LEU A 180 -7.89 -2.36 -2.28
N TYR A 181 -9.03 -2.24 -1.59
CA TYR A 181 -10.31 -2.78 -2.06
C TYR A 181 -10.65 -2.21 -3.45
N ARG A 182 -10.57 -0.89 -3.61
CA ARG A 182 -10.80 -0.23 -4.88
C ARG A 182 -9.84 -0.70 -5.98
N SER A 183 -8.56 -0.83 -5.65
CA SER A 183 -7.52 -1.27 -6.62
C SER A 183 -7.70 -2.72 -7.08
N ILE A 184 -8.13 -3.61 -6.17
CA ILE A 184 -8.25 -5.05 -6.47
C ILE A 184 -9.56 -5.35 -7.20
N PHE A 185 -10.67 -4.77 -6.73
CA PHE A 185 -12.00 -5.13 -7.23
C PHE A 185 -12.56 -4.14 -8.25
N GLY A 186 -11.90 -3.00 -8.50
CA GLY A 186 -12.41 -1.94 -9.37
C GLY A 186 -13.70 -1.27 -8.85
N LYS A 187 -14.20 -1.67 -7.67
CA LYS A 187 -15.48 -1.24 -7.10
C LYS A 187 -15.27 -0.14 -6.06
N SER A 188 -16.24 0.77 -5.93
CA SER A 188 -16.24 1.79 -4.88
C SER A 188 -16.17 1.16 -3.49
N ALA A 189 -15.35 1.73 -2.61
CA ALA A 189 -15.34 1.39 -1.19
C ALA A 189 -16.52 2.05 -0.44
N ALA A 190 -17.09 3.14 -1.00
CA ALA A 190 -18.26 3.79 -0.41
C ALA A 190 -19.48 2.86 -0.47
N GLY A 191 -20.24 2.84 0.63
CA GLY A 191 -21.43 1.99 0.75
C GLY A 191 -21.17 0.62 1.39
N ILE A 192 -19.91 0.17 1.52
CA ILE A 192 -19.62 -1.10 2.18
C ILE A 192 -20.00 -1.02 3.66
N LYS A 193 -20.92 -1.89 4.10
CA LYS A 193 -21.42 -1.97 5.48
C LYS A 193 -20.42 -2.67 6.42
N TYR A 194 -19.15 -2.28 6.35
CA TYR A 194 -18.10 -2.68 7.27
C TYR A 194 -17.34 -1.43 7.74
N TYR A 195 -17.22 -1.24 9.04
CA TYR A 195 -16.73 0.01 9.63
C TYR A 195 -15.43 -0.15 10.43
N GLY A 196 -14.83 -1.33 10.46
CA GLY A 196 -13.50 -1.59 11.03
C GLY A 196 -13.32 -1.21 12.51
N GLY A 197 -14.40 -1.11 13.30
CA GLY A 197 -14.35 -0.66 14.70
C GLY A 197 -13.94 0.80 14.88
N ILE A 198 -14.16 1.66 13.85
CA ILE A 198 -13.79 3.10 13.91
C ILE A 198 -15.00 4.04 13.93
N GLY A 199 -16.21 3.48 13.97
CA GLY A 199 -17.47 4.22 13.92
C GLY A 199 -17.97 4.45 12.49
N LYS A 200 -19.30 4.34 12.30
CA LYS A 200 -20.00 4.37 10.99
C LYS A 200 -19.69 5.65 10.19
N ASN A 201 -19.84 6.82 10.82
CA ASN A 201 -19.67 8.12 10.13
C ASN A 201 -18.23 8.34 9.65
N LEU A 202 -17.24 8.02 10.49
CA LEU A 202 -15.85 8.13 10.10
C LEU A 202 -15.48 7.10 9.00
N ALA A 203 -15.96 5.86 9.11
CA ALA A 203 -15.72 4.85 8.09
C ALA A 203 -16.26 5.28 6.72
N LYS A 204 -17.52 5.78 6.65
CA LYS A 204 -18.10 6.33 5.42
C LYS A 204 -17.27 7.50 4.84
N LYS A 205 -16.76 8.40 5.71
CA LYS A 205 -15.87 9.49 5.29
C LYS A 205 -14.58 8.95 4.66
N LEU A 206 -13.94 7.96 5.30
CA LEU A 206 -12.70 7.36 4.80
C LEU A 206 -12.90 6.55 3.52
N GLN A 207 -14.02 5.87 3.36
CA GLN A 207 -14.41 5.18 2.12
C GLN A 207 -14.46 6.18 0.94
N LYS A 208 -15.19 7.30 1.11
CA LYS A 208 -15.28 8.37 0.08
C LYS A 208 -13.91 9.00 -0.22
N VAL A 209 -13.05 9.18 0.80
CA VAL A 209 -11.68 9.70 0.60
C VAL A 209 -10.84 8.71 -0.21
N ALA A 210 -10.97 7.41 0.03
CA ALA A 210 -10.27 6.39 -0.75
C ALA A 210 -10.69 6.43 -2.21
N ASP A 211 -12.00 6.45 -2.49
CA ASP A 211 -12.51 6.52 -3.87
C ASP A 211 -12.01 7.77 -4.59
N LYS A 212 -12.05 8.95 -3.94
CA LYS A 212 -11.53 10.21 -4.51
C LYS A 212 -10.01 10.15 -4.79
N ALA A 213 -9.25 9.40 -4.02
CA ALA A 213 -7.81 9.28 -4.21
C ALA A 213 -7.43 8.34 -5.37
N MET A 214 -8.35 7.46 -5.76
CA MET A 214 -8.14 6.43 -6.77
C MET A 214 -8.68 6.82 -8.16
N ASN A 215 -9.45 7.89 -8.21
CA ASN A 215 -9.82 8.58 -9.44
C ASN A 215 -8.73 9.61 -9.78
#